data_bf7bfb8ef06ae3dc70a768cd47ebf1e7
#
_entry.id   bf7bfb8ef06ae3dc70a768cd47ebf1e7
#
_cell.length_a   1.000
_cell.length_b   1.000
_cell.length_c   1.000
_cell.angle_alpha   90.00
_cell.angle_beta   90.00
_cell.angle_gamma   90.00
#
_symmetry.space_group_name_H-M   'P 1'
#
loop_
_entity.id
_entity.type
_entity.pdbx_description
1 polymer ?
#
loop_
_entity_poly.entity_id
_entity_poly.type
_entity_poly.pdbx_seq_one_letter_code
_entity_poly.pdbx_strand_id
1 'polypeptide(L)'
;MDYDVAIIGGAFSGAATALVLKRRCPNARVLIIEKTTEFDRKVGESTTEVSSCYMTRILGLTHHLGHYHLPKQGLRLWFSQHPEQSFDDCVELGARYGARLAGFQVDRSTLDTHLLEEAIKAGCELMRPAKVTSLQLHDGGEQVITLDFQNEPRTICARWVVDATGRAAMIARKLGHFRPNLEHPINAVWARFTGVKKWDSYEWREKFPEMANACRTSREWATNHLMGCGWWCWIIPLRGGDVSAGIVYDSRIFDLPAGATLAQRLHNHLVSHPVGRAIFGEAQAIEGDVHAFSALPYWSEKVCGDGWAAVGDATGFIDPLYSPGLDYCSFTSYYVANFLSRSLAGENVSALLDYYNAQYPVTYRRWFESLYQDKYFYMGEADLMSAALLLDVASYYIGLVRPVYRDPECAFARLPFEGRPGRIAASMMKLYQRRLVALAKNRAAAGHLREVNSGWRELYDGFVPDFRLRKQIGQGLRRWWQAEWKNLTMSPRRAQSPSATCAVIPTEAQRSRGIPSNIA
;
A
#
# COMPACT_ATOMS: atom_id res chain seq x y z
N MET A 1 10.31 -36.85 6.67
CA MET A 1 9.51 -35.58 6.65
C MET A 1 9.42 -35.06 8.08
N ASP A 2 10.05 -33.92 8.35
CA ASP A 2 10.12 -33.34 9.69
C ASP A 2 8.87 -32.49 9.98
N TYR A 3 8.39 -31.76 8.97
CA TYR A 3 7.26 -30.85 9.07
C TYR A 3 6.22 -31.07 7.97
N ASP A 4 4.97 -30.75 8.26
CA ASP A 4 3.92 -30.74 7.26
C ASP A 4 3.99 -29.46 6.43
N VAL A 5 4.35 -28.32 7.08
CA VAL A 5 4.53 -27.02 6.42
C VAL A 5 5.72 -26.28 7.03
N ALA A 6 6.62 -25.78 6.19
CA ALA A 6 7.69 -24.84 6.56
C ALA A 6 7.40 -23.46 5.94
N ILE A 7 7.39 -22.41 6.74
CA ILE A 7 7.10 -21.03 6.31
C ILE A 7 8.39 -20.21 6.42
N ILE A 8 8.88 -19.67 5.31
CA ILE A 8 10.10 -18.88 5.25
C ILE A 8 9.74 -17.39 5.36
N GLY A 9 10.02 -16.79 6.52
CA GLY A 9 9.66 -15.43 6.91
C GLY A 9 8.56 -15.43 7.97
N GLY A 10 8.87 -14.88 9.15
CA GLY A 10 8.00 -14.86 10.34
C GLY A 10 7.23 -13.56 10.55
N ALA A 11 7.34 -12.57 9.63
CA ALA A 11 6.60 -11.32 9.72
C ALA A 11 5.12 -11.53 9.37
N PHE A 12 4.36 -10.45 9.19
CA PHE A 12 2.90 -10.44 9.07
C PHE A 12 2.33 -11.58 8.21
N SER A 13 2.78 -11.71 6.94
CA SER A 13 2.18 -12.71 6.04
C SER A 13 2.47 -14.15 6.46
N GLY A 14 3.71 -14.43 6.88
CA GLY A 14 4.08 -15.78 7.33
C GLY A 14 3.39 -16.16 8.64
N ALA A 15 3.45 -15.30 9.65
CA ALA A 15 2.80 -15.54 10.93
C ALA A 15 1.27 -15.63 10.82
N ALA A 16 0.64 -14.79 9.96
CA ALA A 16 -0.79 -14.88 9.69
C ALA A 16 -1.18 -16.19 9.01
N THR A 17 -0.39 -16.64 8.02
CA THR A 17 -0.62 -17.94 7.36
C THR A 17 -0.50 -19.07 8.35
N ALA A 18 0.55 -19.06 9.18
CA ALA A 18 0.79 -20.07 10.22
C ALA A 18 -0.36 -20.14 11.24
N LEU A 19 -0.77 -18.98 11.77
CA LEU A 19 -1.83 -18.89 12.77
C LEU A 19 -3.18 -19.41 12.22
N VAL A 20 -3.58 -18.98 11.00
CA VAL A 20 -4.82 -19.47 10.38
C VAL A 20 -4.74 -20.97 10.12
N LEU A 21 -3.61 -21.47 9.62
CA LEU A 21 -3.41 -22.88 9.36
C LEU A 21 -3.51 -23.72 10.65
N LYS A 22 -2.84 -23.31 11.72
CA LYS A 22 -2.86 -24.01 13.01
C LYS A 22 -4.25 -24.05 13.63
N ARG A 23 -5.03 -22.99 13.50
CA ARG A 23 -6.44 -22.99 13.96
C ARG A 23 -7.33 -23.97 13.21
N ARG A 24 -7.05 -24.21 11.92
CA ARG A 24 -7.78 -25.19 11.09
C ARG A 24 -7.25 -26.61 11.22
N CYS A 25 -5.95 -26.75 11.42
CA CYS A 25 -5.25 -28.02 11.53
C CYS A 25 -4.37 -28.03 12.80
N PRO A 26 -4.95 -28.19 14.01
CA PRO A 26 -4.20 -28.09 15.27
C PRO A 26 -3.04 -29.08 15.37
N ASN A 27 -3.16 -30.24 14.75
CA ASN A 27 -2.15 -31.33 14.79
C ASN A 27 -1.05 -31.18 13.73
N ALA A 28 -1.17 -30.21 12.80
CA ALA A 28 -0.14 -30.00 11.77
C ALA A 28 1.18 -29.53 12.39
N ARG A 29 2.29 -30.12 11.96
CA ARG A 29 3.64 -29.67 12.33
C ARG A 29 4.04 -28.52 11.44
N VAL A 30 3.96 -27.29 11.97
CA VAL A 30 4.24 -26.06 11.24
C VAL A 30 5.49 -25.41 11.81
N LEU A 31 6.51 -25.22 10.96
CA LEU A 31 7.74 -24.51 11.30
C LEU A 31 7.73 -23.12 10.66
N ILE A 32 8.09 -22.10 11.44
CA ILE A 32 8.39 -20.75 10.95
C ILE A 32 9.91 -20.55 11.01
N ILE A 33 10.50 -20.09 9.90
CA ILE A 33 11.93 -19.81 9.78
C ILE A 33 12.08 -18.31 9.59
N GLU A 34 12.69 -17.62 10.57
CA GLU A 34 12.90 -16.16 10.52
C GLU A 34 14.40 -15.83 10.64
N LYS A 35 14.89 -15.03 9.71
CA LYS A 35 16.33 -14.71 9.62
C LYS A 35 16.82 -13.65 10.62
N THR A 36 15.91 -12.77 11.08
CA THR A 36 16.27 -11.66 11.97
C THR A 36 16.09 -12.05 13.43
N THR A 37 16.90 -11.52 14.33
CA THR A 37 16.73 -11.69 15.77
C THR A 37 15.49 -10.96 16.29
N GLU A 38 15.23 -9.79 15.73
CA GLU A 38 14.09 -8.93 16.06
C GLU A 38 13.49 -8.36 14.78
N PHE A 39 12.23 -7.93 14.82
CA PHE A 39 11.62 -7.25 13.68
C PHE A 39 11.91 -5.77 13.73
N ASP A 40 12.39 -5.23 12.62
CA ASP A 40 12.57 -3.80 12.43
C ASP A 40 11.24 -3.07 12.30
N ARG A 41 11.28 -1.78 12.59
CA ARG A 41 10.24 -0.84 12.25
C ARG A 41 10.28 -0.60 10.74
N LYS A 42 9.50 -1.34 9.97
CA LYS A 42 9.41 -1.25 8.50
C LYS A 42 8.12 -0.57 8.06
N VAL A 43 8.08 -0.11 6.81
CA VAL A 43 6.87 0.46 6.19
C VAL A 43 5.73 -0.57 6.05
N GLY A 44 4.52 -0.07 5.73
CA GLY A 44 3.28 -0.82 5.77
C GLY A 44 2.54 -0.54 7.09
N GLU A 45 2.64 0.71 7.55
CA GLU A 45 2.20 1.20 8.87
C GLU A 45 0.76 1.71 8.87
N SER A 46 0.16 1.92 7.70
CA SER A 46 -1.23 2.37 7.58
C SER A 46 -2.09 1.23 7.05
N THR A 47 -3.16 0.89 7.76
CA THR A 47 -4.09 -0.16 7.37
C THR A 47 -5.32 0.41 6.66
N THR A 48 -6.08 -0.47 6.03
CA THR A 48 -7.39 -0.19 5.45
C THR A 48 -8.48 -0.91 6.24
N GLU A 49 -9.73 -0.75 5.85
CA GLU A 49 -10.87 -1.44 6.43
C GLU A 49 -10.78 -2.96 6.21
N VAL A 50 -10.26 -3.41 5.06
CA VAL A 50 -10.12 -4.84 4.71
C VAL A 50 -9.09 -5.52 5.60
N SER A 51 -7.87 -4.99 5.65
CA SER A 51 -6.81 -5.54 6.50
C SER A 51 -7.15 -5.44 7.99
N SER A 52 -7.85 -4.37 8.40
CA SER A 52 -8.33 -4.25 9.78
C SER A 52 -9.38 -5.30 10.12
N CYS A 53 -10.30 -5.61 9.20
CA CYS A 53 -11.25 -6.70 9.37
C CYS A 53 -10.54 -8.06 9.46
N TYR A 54 -9.54 -8.30 8.63
CA TYR A 54 -8.72 -9.51 8.70
C TYR A 54 -8.03 -9.66 10.05
N MET A 55 -7.33 -8.61 10.50
CA MET A 55 -6.63 -8.62 11.78
C MET A 55 -7.57 -8.81 12.97
N THR A 56 -8.73 -8.17 12.96
CA THR A 56 -9.67 -8.24 14.09
C THR A 56 -10.52 -9.51 14.09
N ARG A 57 -11.09 -9.91 12.94
CA ARG A 57 -12.06 -11.00 12.87
C ARG A 57 -11.44 -12.36 12.54
N ILE A 58 -10.37 -12.37 11.73
CA ILE A 58 -9.71 -13.63 11.36
C ILE A 58 -8.54 -13.91 12.31
N LEU A 59 -7.67 -12.94 12.56
CA LEU A 59 -6.50 -13.13 13.40
C LEU A 59 -6.78 -12.93 14.90
N GLY A 60 -7.88 -12.27 15.27
CA GLY A 60 -8.27 -12.06 16.67
C GLY A 60 -7.44 -11.00 17.41
N LEU A 61 -6.83 -10.06 16.69
CA LEU A 61 -5.89 -9.07 17.26
C LEU A 61 -6.56 -7.80 17.82
N THR A 62 -7.87 -7.81 18.07
CA THR A 62 -8.64 -6.60 18.47
C THR A 62 -8.03 -5.88 19.67
N HIS A 63 -7.68 -6.61 20.73
CA HIS A 63 -7.10 -6.02 21.96
C HIS A 63 -5.72 -5.44 21.70
N HIS A 64 -4.87 -6.15 20.98
CA HIS A 64 -3.53 -5.67 20.63
C HIS A 64 -3.59 -4.39 19.81
N LEU A 65 -4.42 -4.37 18.76
CA LEU A 65 -4.58 -3.19 17.91
C LEU A 65 -5.09 -1.97 18.67
N GLY A 66 -6.09 -2.15 19.53
CA GLY A 66 -6.63 -1.06 20.35
C GLY A 66 -5.68 -0.55 21.44
N HIS A 67 -4.78 -1.40 21.94
CA HIS A 67 -3.87 -1.05 23.02
C HIS A 67 -2.53 -0.48 22.54
N TYR A 68 -1.96 -1.05 21.49
CA TYR A 68 -0.58 -0.73 21.05
C TYR A 68 -0.49 0.15 19.79
N HIS A 69 -1.61 0.44 19.12
CA HIS A 69 -1.61 1.20 17.87
C HIS A 69 -2.61 2.34 17.91
N LEU A 70 -2.48 3.30 16.97
CA LEU A 70 -3.40 4.42 16.87
C LEU A 70 -4.57 4.08 15.94
N PRO A 71 -5.80 4.52 16.26
CA PRO A 71 -6.91 4.43 15.32
C PRO A 71 -6.64 5.37 14.13
N LYS A 72 -6.86 4.88 12.92
CA LYS A 72 -6.75 5.67 11.70
C LYS A 72 -8.08 6.36 11.39
N GLN A 73 -8.07 7.68 11.29
CA GLN A 73 -9.24 8.51 10.98
C GLN A 73 -9.33 8.84 9.49
N GLY A 74 -9.18 7.82 8.63
CA GLY A 74 -9.28 7.93 7.19
C GLY A 74 -8.03 8.48 6.50
N LEU A 75 -8.22 8.95 5.27
CA LEU A 75 -7.19 9.57 4.43
C LEU A 75 -7.45 11.07 4.32
N ARG A 76 -6.36 11.84 4.20
CA ARG A 76 -6.38 13.27 3.86
C ARG A 76 -5.38 13.56 2.77
N LEU A 77 -5.81 14.29 1.76
CA LEU A 77 -4.96 14.71 0.66
C LEU A 77 -4.86 16.23 0.68
N TRP A 78 -3.64 16.75 0.59
CA TRP A 78 -3.32 18.16 0.64
C TRP A 78 -2.65 18.60 -0.66
N PHE A 79 -3.17 19.68 -1.24
CA PHE A 79 -2.69 20.22 -2.50
C PHE A 79 -2.32 21.68 -2.36
N SER A 80 -1.26 22.09 -3.03
CA SER A 80 -0.85 23.48 -3.12
C SER A 80 -0.72 23.91 -4.58
N GLN A 81 -1.03 25.17 -4.85
CA GLN A 81 -0.83 25.78 -6.16
C GLN A 81 0.65 26.13 -6.37
N HIS A 82 1.29 26.69 -5.33
CA HIS A 82 2.70 27.08 -5.34
C HIS A 82 3.31 26.93 -3.93
N PRO A 83 4.66 26.86 -3.83
CA PRO A 83 5.33 26.64 -2.54
C PRO A 83 5.10 27.76 -1.50
N GLU A 84 4.90 29.00 -1.93
CA GLU A 84 4.73 30.16 -1.04
C GLU A 84 3.30 30.35 -0.54
N GLN A 85 2.37 29.50 -0.97
CA GLN A 85 0.98 29.53 -0.51
C GLN A 85 0.90 29.35 1.01
N SER A 86 -0.09 29.98 1.64
CA SER A 86 -0.33 29.77 3.06
C SER A 86 -0.94 28.37 3.31
N PHE A 87 -0.71 27.86 4.50
CA PHE A 87 -1.22 26.54 4.87
C PHE A 87 -2.75 26.42 4.77
N ASP A 88 -3.46 27.43 5.27
CA ASP A 88 -4.93 27.46 5.34
C ASP A 88 -5.60 27.67 3.96
N ASP A 89 -4.84 28.13 2.98
CA ASP A 89 -5.28 28.26 1.59
C ASP A 89 -5.06 26.97 0.76
N CYS A 90 -4.32 26.00 1.28
CA CYS A 90 -4.15 24.69 0.65
C CYS A 90 -5.49 23.94 0.54
N VAL A 91 -5.69 23.25 -0.59
CA VAL A 91 -6.86 22.37 -0.74
C VAL A 91 -6.74 21.14 0.15
N GLU A 92 -7.81 20.81 0.87
CA GLU A 92 -7.93 19.63 1.71
C GLU A 92 -9.08 18.73 1.22
N LEU A 93 -8.76 17.47 0.91
CA LEU A 93 -9.76 16.42 0.69
C LEU A 93 -9.66 15.41 1.84
N GLY A 94 -10.78 15.02 2.45
CA GLY A 94 -10.72 14.05 3.54
C GLY A 94 -12.02 13.86 4.30
N ALA A 95 -11.96 13.16 5.42
CA ALA A 95 -13.11 12.94 6.29
C ALA A 95 -13.42 14.19 7.14
N ARG A 96 -14.71 14.55 7.23
CA ARG A 96 -15.21 15.57 8.15
C ARG A 96 -15.32 15.03 9.57
N TYR A 97 -15.80 13.80 9.70
CA TYR A 97 -16.00 13.07 10.95
C TYR A 97 -15.05 11.88 11.03
N GLY A 98 -15.01 11.19 12.17
CA GLY A 98 -14.25 9.98 12.36
C GLY A 98 -14.62 8.86 11.37
N ALA A 99 -13.68 7.95 11.14
CA ALA A 99 -13.90 6.77 10.30
C ALA A 99 -15.04 5.90 10.88
N ARG A 100 -15.89 5.39 10.01
CA ARG A 100 -17.03 4.55 10.40
C ARG A 100 -16.66 3.08 10.56
N LEU A 101 -15.65 2.64 9.88
CA LEU A 101 -15.07 1.30 9.99
C LEU A 101 -13.64 1.43 10.53
N ALA A 102 -13.19 0.39 11.22
CA ALA A 102 -11.88 0.41 11.84
C ALA A 102 -10.75 0.48 10.82
N GLY A 103 -9.77 1.31 11.10
CA GLY A 103 -8.46 1.38 10.49
C GLY A 103 -7.44 1.70 11.58
N PHE A 104 -6.19 1.34 11.38
CA PHE A 104 -5.13 1.54 12.36
C PHE A 104 -3.86 2.09 11.71
N GLN A 105 -3.12 2.89 12.47
CA GLN A 105 -1.74 3.24 12.22
C GLN A 105 -0.88 2.32 13.09
N VAL A 106 -0.14 1.42 12.48
CA VAL A 106 0.54 0.34 13.18
C VAL A 106 2.06 0.48 13.17
N ASP A 107 2.71 0.23 14.29
CA ASP A 107 4.14 -0.03 14.31
C ASP A 107 4.36 -1.50 13.93
N ARG A 108 5.08 -1.73 12.83
CA ARG A 108 5.26 -3.06 12.26
C ARG A 108 6.14 -3.96 13.11
N SER A 109 7.10 -3.41 13.86
CA SER A 109 7.90 -4.22 14.78
C SER A 109 7.04 -4.81 15.90
N THR A 110 6.16 -3.99 16.47
CA THR A 110 5.23 -4.39 17.54
C THR A 110 4.15 -5.35 17.02
N LEU A 111 3.55 -5.06 15.86
CA LEU A 111 2.51 -5.90 15.26
C LEU A 111 3.05 -7.26 14.82
N ASP A 112 4.17 -7.27 14.08
CA ASP A 112 4.74 -8.49 13.53
C ASP A 112 5.26 -9.42 14.67
N THR A 113 5.83 -8.85 15.73
CA THR A 113 6.27 -9.61 16.92
C THR A 113 5.09 -10.28 17.61
N HIS A 114 4.05 -9.51 17.90
CA HIS A 114 2.87 -10.07 18.58
C HIS A 114 2.19 -11.16 17.73
N LEU A 115 2.06 -10.95 16.43
CA LEU A 115 1.45 -11.95 15.54
C LEU A 115 2.27 -13.24 15.47
N LEU A 116 3.60 -13.14 15.47
CA LEU A 116 4.49 -14.30 15.53
C LEU A 116 4.32 -15.05 16.87
N GLU A 117 4.23 -14.32 17.99
CA GLU A 117 3.95 -14.92 19.30
C GLU A 117 2.61 -15.66 19.34
N GLU A 118 1.57 -15.10 18.74
CA GLU A 118 0.27 -15.76 18.63
C GLU A 118 0.33 -17.05 17.78
N ALA A 119 1.14 -17.05 16.71
CA ALA A 119 1.38 -18.27 15.94
C ALA A 119 2.12 -19.35 16.75
N ILE A 120 3.12 -18.96 17.56
CA ILE A 120 3.84 -19.86 18.47
C ILE A 120 2.89 -20.41 19.56
N LYS A 121 2.08 -19.55 20.19
CA LYS A 121 1.06 -19.98 21.18
C LYS A 121 0.04 -20.96 20.58
N ALA A 122 -0.25 -20.83 19.29
CA ALA A 122 -1.10 -21.78 18.58
C ALA A 122 -0.41 -23.12 18.28
N GLY A 123 0.88 -23.28 18.61
CA GLY A 123 1.66 -24.50 18.46
C GLY A 123 2.51 -24.56 17.18
N CYS A 124 2.88 -23.43 16.60
CA CYS A 124 3.95 -23.41 15.59
C CYS A 124 5.32 -23.49 16.26
N GLU A 125 6.24 -24.21 15.61
CA GLU A 125 7.65 -24.17 15.98
C GLU A 125 8.33 -22.97 15.31
N LEU A 126 9.37 -22.43 15.95
CA LEU A 126 10.14 -21.28 15.45
C LEU A 126 11.64 -21.58 15.43
N MET A 127 12.27 -21.37 14.28
CA MET A 127 13.72 -21.25 14.18
C MET A 127 14.08 -19.77 13.91
N ARG A 128 14.70 -19.11 14.91
CA ARG A 128 15.07 -17.67 14.86
C ARG A 128 16.29 -17.39 15.76
N PRO A 129 17.36 -16.72 15.28
CA PRO A 129 17.57 -16.38 13.88
C PRO A 129 17.95 -17.61 13.05
N ALA A 130 17.33 -17.75 11.86
CA ALA A 130 17.62 -18.84 10.96
C ALA A 130 17.54 -18.36 9.50
N LYS A 131 18.64 -18.51 8.75
CA LYS A 131 18.75 -18.03 7.36
C LYS A 131 18.73 -19.21 6.40
N VAL A 132 17.70 -19.28 5.55
CA VAL A 132 17.64 -20.26 4.46
C VAL A 132 18.78 -19.97 3.46
N THR A 133 19.62 -20.96 3.23
CA THR A 133 20.76 -20.89 2.31
C THR A 133 20.50 -21.63 1.00
N SER A 134 19.68 -22.69 1.03
CA SER A 134 19.28 -23.46 -0.15
C SER A 134 17.86 -23.98 0.02
N LEU A 135 17.17 -24.12 -1.10
CA LEU A 135 15.84 -24.69 -1.20
C LEU A 135 15.76 -25.59 -2.43
N GLN A 136 15.40 -26.83 -2.25
CA GLN A 136 15.13 -27.77 -3.35
C GLN A 136 13.64 -28.08 -3.34
N LEU A 137 12.98 -27.81 -4.45
CA LEU A 137 11.54 -28.02 -4.66
C LEU A 137 11.34 -29.26 -5.53
N HIS A 138 10.47 -30.16 -5.10
CA HIS A 138 10.16 -31.41 -5.77
C HIS A 138 8.64 -31.54 -5.93
N ASP A 139 8.17 -31.72 -7.15
CA ASP A 139 6.76 -31.93 -7.43
C ASP A 139 6.31 -33.27 -6.82
N GLY A 140 5.26 -33.24 -5.99
CA GLY A 140 4.71 -34.42 -5.30
C GLY A 140 5.60 -35.05 -4.24
N GLY A 141 6.75 -34.43 -3.92
CA GLY A 141 7.75 -34.96 -3.00
C GLY A 141 7.99 -34.10 -1.76
N GLU A 142 9.02 -34.48 -1.00
CA GLU A 142 9.50 -33.70 0.13
C GLU A 142 10.30 -32.48 -0.36
N GLN A 143 9.98 -31.32 0.18
CA GLN A 143 10.73 -30.08 -0.04
C GLN A 143 11.91 -30.05 0.90
N VAL A 144 13.13 -29.85 0.39
CA VAL A 144 14.36 -29.85 1.19
C VAL A 144 14.84 -28.42 1.40
N ILE A 145 14.97 -28.01 2.66
CA ILE A 145 15.37 -26.66 3.06
C ILE A 145 16.69 -26.78 3.83
N THR A 146 17.75 -26.19 3.30
CA THR A 146 19.01 -26.01 4.02
C THR A 146 19.06 -24.60 4.59
N LEU A 147 19.38 -24.48 5.87
CA LEU A 147 19.42 -23.20 6.58
C LEU A 147 20.62 -23.15 7.53
N ASP A 148 21.06 -21.96 7.85
CA ASP A 148 21.98 -21.68 8.93
C ASP A 148 21.18 -21.30 10.18
N PHE A 149 21.32 -22.08 11.23
CA PHE A 149 20.68 -21.85 12.52
C PHE A 149 21.72 -21.89 13.62
N GLN A 150 21.93 -20.78 14.30
CA GLN A 150 22.95 -20.63 15.35
C GLN A 150 24.38 -20.91 14.85
N ASN A 151 24.68 -20.51 13.62
CA ASN A 151 25.95 -20.74 12.90
C ASN A 151 26.24 -22.23 12.58
N GLU A 152 25.22 -23.06 12.60
CA GLU A 152 25.31 -24.46 12.20
C GLU A 152 24.39 -24.73 10.99
N PRO A 153 24.89 -25.39 9.95
CA PRO A 153 24.06 -25.78 8.83
C PRO A 153 23.09 -26.89 9.25
N ARG A 154 21.80 -26.70 8.98
CA ARG A 154 20.76 -27.69 9.20
C ARG A 154 19.98 -27.93 7.91
N THR A 155 19.56 -29.18 7.72
CA THR A 155 18.66 -29.55 6.62
C THR A 155 17.39 -30.10 7.23
N ILE A 156 16.26 -29.59 6.76
CA ILE A 156 14.93 -30.03 7.16
C ILE A 156 14.10 -30.37 5.92
N CYS A 157 13.15 -31.28 6.10
CA CYS A 157 12.24 -31.73 5.07
C CYS A 157 10.80 -31.37 5.43
N ALA A 158 10.07 -30.77 4.49
CA ALA A 158 8.66 -30.43 4.67
C ALA A 158 7.82 -30.88 3.47
N ARG A 159 6.55 -31.19 3.70
CA ARG A 159 5.61 -31.49 2.61
C ARG A 159 5.29 -30.23 1.79
N TRP A 160 5.15 -29.10 2.46
CA TRP A 160 4.87 -27.80 1.84
C TRP A 160 5.86 -26.73 2.32
N VAL A 161 6.28 -25.86 1.39
CA VAL A 161 7.04 -24.66 1.72
C VAL A 161 6.21 -23.43 1.35
N VAL A 162 6.10 -22.47 2.28
CA VAL A 162 5.46 -21.19 2.04
C VAL A 162 6.53 -20.09 2.01
N ASP A 163 6.63 -19.40 0.87
CA ASP A 163 7.48 -18.21 0.72
C ASP A 163 6.75 -16.97 1.26
N ALA A 164 7.16 -16.51 2.42
CA ALA A 164 6.74 -15.27 3.06
C ALA A 164 7.92 -14.29 3.21
N THR A 165 8.93 -14.39 2.32
CA THR A 165 10.17 -13.60 2.39
C THR A 165 10.01 -12.14 1.97
N GLY A 166 8.78 -11.70 1.70
CA GLY A 166 8.50 -10.35 1.28
C GLY A 166 9.16 -10.03 -0.07
N ARG A 167 9.72 -8.82 -0.22
CA ARG A 167 10.35 -8.37 -1.47
C ARG A 167 11.49 -9.28 -1.98
N ALA A 168 12.06 -10.11 -1.13
CA ALA A 168 13.05 -11.08 -1.57
C ALA A 168 12.47 -12.08 -2.58
N ALA A 169 11.17 -12.42 -2.47
CA ALA A 169 10.42 -13.29 -3.38
C ALA A 169 11.25 -14.52 -3.80
N MET A 170 11.73 -15.25 -2.78
CA MET A 170 12.77 -16.26 -2.92
C MET A 170 12.41 -17.32 -3.96
N ILE A 171 11.21 -17.89 -3.87
CA ILE A 171 10.77 -18.95 -4.79
C ILE A 171 10.51 -18.38 -6.18
N ALA A 172 9.86 -17.23 -6.28
CA ALA A 172 9.59 -16.61 -7.58
C ALA A 172 10.89 -16.29 -8.35
N ARG A 173 11.93 -15.81 -7.66
CA ARG A 173 13.25 -15.55 -8.27
C ARG A 173 13.96 -16.85 -8.64
N LYS A 174 13.97 -17.84 -7.74
CA LYS A 174 14.59 -19.15 -7.99
C LYS A 174 14.00 -19.84 -9.22
N LEU A 175 12.68 -19.78 -9.39
CA LEU A 175 11.97 -20.43 -10.51
C LEU A 175 11.81 -19.54 -11.75
N GLY A 176 12.36 -18.32 -11.73
CA GLY A 176 12.29 -17.40 -12.87
C GLY A 176 10.89 -16.81 -13.13
N HIS A 177 10.03 -16.78 -12.11
CA HIS A 177 8.66 -16.23 -12.21
C HIS A 177 8.54 -14.76 -11.82
N PHE A 178 9.59 -14.17 -11.26
CA PHE A 178 9.62 -12.76 -10.85
C PHE A 178 9.61 -11.83 -12.06
N ARG A 179 8.70 -10.85 -12.08
CA ARG A 179 8.56 -9.85 -13.16
C ARG A 179 8.50 -8.43 -12.56
N PRO A 180 9.48 -7.56 -12.85
CA PRO A 180 9.34 -6.14 -12.58
C PRO A 180 8.17 -5.54 -13.37
N ASN A 181 7.43 -4.62 -12.78
CA ASN A 181 6.42 -3.86 -13.52
C ASN A 181 7.02 -2.55 -14.05
N LEU A 182 7.60 -2.60 -15.23
CA LEU A 182 8.26 -1.46 -15.87
C LEU A 182 7.29 -0.39 -16.37
N GLU A 183 5.99 -0.68 -16.43
CA GLU A 183 4.95 0.29 -16.77
C GLU A 183 4.73 1.32 -15.65
N HIS A 184 5.22 1.04 -14.44
CA HIS A 184 5.05 1.86 -13.25
C HIS A 184 6.38 2.10 -12.52
N PRO A 185 7.30 2.91 -13.08
CA PRO A 185 8.64 3.08 -12.54
C PRO A 185 8.67 4.03 -11.34
N ILE A 186 8.07 3.61 -10.24
CA ILE A 186 8.02 4.40 -9.00
C ILE A 186 9.14 4.02 -8.03
N ASN A 187 9.62 5.05 -7.33
CA ASN A 187 10.63 4.95 -6.29
C ASN A 187 10.07 5.51 -4.98
N ALA A 188 10.65 5.11 -3.84
CA ALA A 188 10.31 5.66 -2.54
C ALA A 188 11.54 5.98 -1.71
N VAL A 189 11.41 7.04 -0.88
CA VAL A 189 12.34 7.41 0.17
C VAL A 189 11.53 7.72 1.42
N TRP A 190 11.95 7.21 2.58
CA TRP A 190 11.23 7.48 3.84
C TRP A 190 12.13 7.45 5.06
N ALA A 191 11.62 8.05 6.12
CA ALA A 191 12.20 8.02 7.45
C ALA A 191 11.10 8.17 8.51
N ARG A 192 11.43 7.90 9.75
CA ARG A 192 10.65 8.37 10.89
C ARG A 192 11.23 9.67 11.40
N PHE A 193 10.35 10.54 11.88
CA PHE A 193 10.67 11.87 12.35
C PHE A 193 10.20 12.09 13.79
N THR A 194 11.01 12.81 14.55
CA THR A 194 10.65 13.39 15.85
C THR A 194 10.44 14.89 15.69
N GLY A 195 9.74 15.53 16.65
CA GLY A 195 9.51 16.98 16.64
C GLY A 195 8.51 17.47 15.60
N VAL A 196 7.72 16.57 15.00
CA VAL A 196 6.63 16.95 14.08
C VAL A 196 5.54 17.68 14.86
N LYS A 197 5.13 18.88 14.39
CA LYS A 197 4.11 19.69 15.06
C LYS A 197 2.73 19.05 14.99
N LYS A 198 2.00 19.15 16.11
CA LYS A 198 0.65 18.57 16.23
C LYS A 198 -0.39 19.43 15.55
N TRP A 199 -1.16 18.86 14.65
CA TRP A 199 -2.19 19.54 13.84
C TRP A 199 -3.39 20.06 14.66
N ASP A 200 -3.66 19.48 15.82
CA ASP A 200 -4.81 19.77 16.66
C ASP A 200 -4.40 20.48 17.96
N SER A 201 -3.16 21.03 18.02
CA SER A 201 -2.69 21.82 19.16
C SER A 201 -3.50 23.11 19.32
N TYR A 202 -3.50 23.67 20.54
CA TYR A 202 -4.16 24.94 20.84
C TYR A 202 -3.64 26.08 19.96
N GLU A 203 -2.32 26.21 19.84
CA GLU A 203 -1.66 27.21 18.99
C GLU A 203 -2.09 27.11 17.52
N TRP A 204 -2.26 25.89 17.04
CA TRP A 204 -2.70 25.64 15.69
C TRP A 204 -4.15 26.10 15.46
N ARG A 205 -5.04 25.84 16.44
CA ARG A 205 -6.43 26.27 16.39
C ARG A 205 -6.59 27.78 16.47
N GLU A 206 -5.75 28.46 17.26
CA GLU A 206 -5.72 29.93 17.32
C GLU A 206 -5.25 30.53 15.99
N LYS A 207 -4.20 29.96 15.41
CA LYS A 207 -3.63 30.46 14.15
C LYS A 207 -4.52 30.23 12.94
N PHE A 208 -5.25 29.11 12.88
CA PHE A 208 -6.08 28.67 11.75
C PHE A 208 -7.49 28.25 12.19
N PRO A 209 -8.30 29.16 12.78
CA PRO A 209 -9.58 28.83 13.40
C PRO A 209 -10.61 28.27 12.42
N GLU A 210 -10.70 28.79 11.21
CA GLU A 210 -11.65 28.31 10.19
C GLU A 210 -11.33 26.88 9.77
N MET A 211 -10.06 26.61 9.56
CA MET A 211 -9.59 25.28 9.20
C MET A 211 -9.79 24.28 10.33
N ALA A 212 -9.49 24.67 11.57
CA ALA A 212 -9.73 23.84 12.75
C ALA A 212 -11.22 23.51 12.91
N ASN A 213 -12.10 24.47 12.68
CA ASN A 213 -13.54 24.29 12.78
C ASN A 213 -14.17 23.53 11.60
N ALA A 214 -13.54 23.45 10.45
CA ALA A 214 -14.05 22.73 9.28
C ALA A 214 -14.05 21.20 9.50
N CYS A 215 -13.10 20.65 10.22
CA CYS A 215 -12.95 19.24 10.54
C CYS A 215 -13.42 18.93 11.95
N ARG A 216 -14.16 17.82 12.13
CA ARG A 216 -14.72 17.37 13.42
C ARG A 216 -14.00 16.14 13.97
N THR A 217 -12.93 15.71 13.33
CA THR A 217 -12.05 14.62 13.77
C THR A 217 -10.60 15.10 13.81
N SER A 218 -9.74 14.35 14.49
CA SER A 218 -8.31 14.68 14.52
C SER A 218 -7.67 14.49 13.14
N ARG A 219 -7.03 15.53 12.62
CA ARG A 219 -6.20 15.43 11.42
C ARG A 219 -4.94 14.64 11.68
N GLU A 220 -4.41 14.73 12.89
CA GLU A 220 -3.23 14.02 13.34
C GLU A 220 -3.40 12.50 13.26
N TRP A 221 -4.61 11.99 13.50
CA TRP A 221 -4.88 10.55 13.45
C TRP A 221 -5.26 10.02 12.07
N ALA A 222 -5.35 10.87 11.06
CA ALA A 222 -5.51 10.43 9.69
C ALA A 222 -4.15 10.07 9.05
N THR A 223 -4.16 9.27 7.99
CA THR A 223 -3.02 9.20 7.09
C THR A 223 -3.09 10.42 6.18
N ASN A 224 -2.19 11.37 6.39
CA ASN A 224 -2.12 12.57 5.59
C ASN A 224 -1.19 12.38 4.40
N HIS A 225 -1.56 12.96 3.25
CA HIS A 225 -0.77 12.90 2.03
C HIS A 225 -0.54 14.30 1.48
N LEU A 226 0.71 14.66 1.19
CA LEU A 226 1.02 15.83 0.38
C LEU A 226 1.03 15.37 -1.08
N MET A 227 0.34 16.10 -1.94
CA MET A 227 0.13 15.70 -3.33
C MET A 227 0.80 16.67 -4.29
N GLY A 228 1.50 16.12 -5.29
CA GLY A 228 2.16 16.92 -6.31
C GLY A 228 2.20 16.24 -7.67
N CYS A 229 2.73 16.92 -8.67
CA CYS A 229 2.87 16.39 -10.00
C CYS A 229 3.94 15.30 -10.03
N GLY A 230 3.54 14.06 -10.28
CA GLY A 230 4.43 12.91 -10.34
C GLY A 230 4.88 12.35 -8.99
N TRP A 231 4.38 12.86 -7.87
CA TRP A 231 4.76 12.41 -6.53
C TRP A 231 3.66 12.62 -5.50
N TRP A 232 3.76 11.87 -4.40
CA TRP A 232 3.00 12.09 -3.18
C TRP A 232 3.84 11.71 -1.96
N CYS A 233 3.57 12.36 -0.82
CA CYS A 233 4.19 12.01 0.44
C CYS A 233 3.14 11.44 1.39
N TRP A 234 3.52 10.45 2.21
CA TRP A 234 2.69 10.07 3.36
C TRP A 234 3.20 10.70 4.64
N ILE A 235 2.28 10.89 5.58
CA ILE A 235 2.53 11.34 6.96
C ILE A 235 1.65 10.47 7.85
N ILE A 236 2.28 9.54 8.58
CA ILE A 236 1.62 8.52 9.39
C ILE A 236 2.09 8.69 10.83
N PRO A 237 1.23 9.18 11.73
CA PRO A 237 1.56 9.22 13.16
C PRO A 237 1.61 7.80 13.72
N LEU A 238 2.56 7.55 14.63
CA LEU A 238 2.72 6.29 15.31
C LEU A 238 2.54 6.47 16.82
N ARG A 239 2.16 5.39 17.49
CA ARG A 239 2.10 5.42 18.95
C ARG A 239 3.51 5.60 19.51
N GLY A 240 3.67 6.53 20.44
CA GLY A 240 4.99 6.93 20.95
C GLY A 240 5.41 8.34 20.52
N GLY A 241 4.73 8.92 19.52
CA GLY A 241 4.93 10.30 19.10
C GLY A 241 5.80 10.49 17.85
N ASP A 242 6.41 9.41 17.36
CA ASP A 242 7.12 9.42 16.08
C ASP A 242 6.12 9.50 14.92
N VAL A 243 6.56 10.09 13.82
CA VAL A 243 5.79 10.17 12.57
C VAL A 243 6.59 9.53 11.45
N SER A 244 6.02 8.49 10.82
CA SER A 244 6.58 7.96 9.58
C SER A 244 6.20 8.89 8.44
N ALA A 245 7.17 9.37 7.70
CA ALA A 245 6.96 10.18 6.51
C ALA A 245 7.87 9.74 5.36
N GLY A 246 7.34 9.79 4.16
CA GLY A 246 8.11 9.44 2.97
C GLY A 246 7.48 9.96 1.71
N ILE A 247 8.24 9.88 0.64
CA ILE A 247 7.82 10.24 -0.71
C ILE A 247 7.79 9.00 -1.61
N VAL A 248 6.77 8.91 -2.46
CA VAL A 248 6.75 8.02 -3.63
C VAL A 248 6.65 8.89 -4.87
N TYR A 249 7.45 8.59 -5.87
CA TYR A 249 7.47 9.39 -7.10
C TYR A 249 7.72 8.52 -8.34
N ASP A 250 7.13 8.95 -9.43
CA ASP A 250 7.30 8.36 -10.76
C ASP A 250 8.50 9.02 -11.44
N SER A 251 9.56 8.27 -11.67
CA SER A 251 10.81 8.77 -12.27
C SER A 251 10.66 9.27 -13.71
N ARG A 252 9.53 9.01 -14.36
CA ARG A 252 9.20 9.62 -15.67
C ARG A 252 8.81 11.09 -15.57
N ILE A 253 8.39 11.55 -14.39
CA ILE A 253 7.75 12.85 -14.17
C ILE A 253 8.51 13.70 -13.15
N PHE A 254 9.09 13.07 -12.14
CA PHE A 254 9.68 13.76 -11.00
C PHE A 254 10.97 13.07 -10.54
N ASP A 255 11.95 13.91 -10.18
CA ASP A 255 13.18 13.49 -9.51
C ASP A 255 13.27 14.17 -8.15
N LEU A 256 13.63 13.39 -7.12
CA LEU A 256 13.83 13.93 -5.77
C LEU A 256 15.01 14.92 -5.78
N PRO A 257 14.80 16.19 -5.34
CA PRO A 257 15.83 17.22 -5.35
C PRO A 257 17.14 16.79 -4.69
N ALA A 258 18.27 17.31 -5.16
CA ALA A 258 19.58 17.03 -4.61
C ALA A 258 19.71 17.52 -3.15
N GLY A 259 20.63 16.95 -2.39
CA GLY A 259 20.97 17.31 -1.02
C GLY A 259 22.16 16.49 -0.53
N ALA A 260 22.76 16.88 0.59
CA ALA A 260 23.98 16.25 1.11
C ALA A 260 23.72 14.79 1.56
N THR A 261 22.55 14.53 2.15
CA THR A 261 22.12 13.19 2.58
C THR A 261 20.72 12.88 2.09
N LEU A 262 20.35 11.61 2.08
CA LEU A 262 19.00 11.18 1.71
C LEU A 262 17.93 11.72 2.69
N ALA A 263 18.25 11.75 3.99
CA ALA A 263 17.41 12.37 5.02
C ALA A 263 17.12 13.84 4.71
N GLN A 264 18.16 14.61 4.37
CA GLN A 264 18.03 16.02 4.03
C GLN A 264 17.22 16.24 2.75
N ARG A 265 17.42 15.40 1.73
CA ARG A 265 16.63 15.45 0.48
C ARG A 265 15.15 15.24 0.76
N LEU A 266 14.81 14.25 1.58
CA LEU A 266 13.44 13.97 2.01
C LEU A 266 12.86 15.13 2.82
N HIS A 267 13.57 15.62 3.86
CA HIS A 267 13.12 16.73 4.68
C HIS A 267 12.92 18.01 3.84
N ASN A 268 13.87 18.37 2.99
CA ASN A 268 13.76 19.53 2.11
C ASN A 268 12.54 19.45 1.20
N HIS A 269 12.25 18.23 0.70
CA HIS A 269 11.06 18.02 -0.12
C HIS A 269 9.76 18.17 0.70
N LEU A 270 9.69 17.60 1.89
CA LEU A 270 8.53 17.74 2.79
C LEU A 270 8.25 19.22 3.09
N VAL A 271 9.27 20.00 3.47
CA VAL A 271 9.11 21.43 3.82
C VAL A 271 8.92 22.34 2.60
N SER A 272 9.16 21.86 1.39
CA SER A 272 8.83 22.61 0.18
C SER A 272 7.32 22.75 -0.04
N HIS A 273 6.51 21.83 0.50
CA HIS A 273 5.06 21.94 0.48
C HIS A 273 4.58 22.78 1.68
N PRO A 274 3.62 23.73 1.51
CA PRO A 274 3.17 24.62 2.60
C PRO A 274 2.72 23.88 3.86
N VAL A 275 1.94 22.81 3.71
CA VAL A 275 1.52 21.95 4.82
C VAL A 275 2.72 21.25 5.46
N GLY A 276 3.61 20.70 4.66
CA GLY A 276 4.83 20.04 5.15
C GLY A 276 5.71 21.01 5.92
N ARG A 277 5.93 22.22 5.40
CA ARG A 277 6.69 23.28 6.08
C ARG A 277 6.09 23.62 7.44
N ALA A 278 4.78 23.72 7.53
CA ALA A 278 4.09 24.05 8.76
C ALA A 278 4.30 23.02 9.87
N ILE A 279 4.40 21.72 9.53
CA ILE A 279 4.49 20.65 10.52
C ILE A 279 5.88 20.03 10.67
N PHE A 280 6.72 20.03 9.60
CA PHE A 280 8.07 19.45 9.62
C PHE A 280 9.19 20.47 9.73
N GLY A 281 8.90 21.77 9.83
CA GLY A 281 9.94 22.81 9.79
C GLY A 281 11.09 22.60 10.79
N GLU A 282 10.78 22.10 11.99
CA GLU A 282 11.74 21.82 13.06
C GLU A 282 11.95 20.29 13.29
N ALA A 283 11.23 19.44 12.54
CA ALA A 283 11.30 18.00 12.72
C ALA A 283 12.64 17.43 12.23
N GLN A 284 13.09 16.37 12.87
CA GLN A 284 14.34 15.70 12.55
C GLN A 284 14.10 14.23 12.23
N ALA A 285 14.71 13.74 11.16
CA ALA A 285 14.72 12.31 10.85
C ALA A 285 15.51 11.56 11.93
N ILE A 286 14.97 10.41 12.36
CA ILE A 286 15.66 9.54 13.31
C ILE A 286 16.93 9.00 12.65
N GLU A 287 18.04 9.12 13.34
CA GLU A 287 19.33 8.67 12.85
C GLU A 287 19.31 7.15 12.56
N GLY A 288 19.86 6.76 11.42
CA GLY A 288 19.87 5.36 10.97
C GLY A 288 18.54 4.82 10.42
N ASP A 289 17.44 5.59 10.48
CA ASP A 289 16.12 5.17 10.01
C ASP A 289 15.71 5.88 8.71
N VAL A 290 16.64 5.94 7.76
CA VAL A 290 16.38 6.50 6.42
C VAL A 290 16.55 5.40 5.38
N HIS A 291 15.51 5.17 4.60
CA HIS A 291 15.43 4.08 3.66
C HIS A 291 15.05 4.55 2.27
N ALA A 292 15.46 3.80 1.25
CA ALA A 292 15.05 4.01 -0.13
C ALA A 292 14.85 2.68 -0.86
N PHE A 293 13.86 2.65 -1.73
CA PHE A 293 13.69 1.59 -2.72
C PHE A 293 13.43 2.17 -4.10
N SER A 294 14.10 1.59 -5.09
CA SER A 294 13.86 1.89 -6.49
C SER A 294 13.07 0.76 -7.16
N ALA A 295 12.35 1.10 -8.22
CA ALA A 295 11.56 0.14 -9.00
C ALA A 295 10.68 -0.73 -8.10
N LEU A 296 9.79 -0.07 -7.36
CA LEU A 296 8.95 -0.72 -6.34
C LEU A 296 8.06 -1.84 -6.88
N PRO A 297 7.32 -1.68 -8.00
CA PRO A 297 6.31 -2.64 -8.43
C PRO A 297 6.90 -3.86 -9.11
N TYR A 298 6.39 -5.01 -8.72
CA TYR A 298 6.72 -6.32 -9.30
C TYR A 298 5.60 -7.32 -9.01
N TRP A 299 5.62 -8.45 -9.71
CA TRP A 299 4.68 -9.54 -9.50
C TRP A 299 5.31 -10.88 -9.89
N SER A 300 4.70 -11.98 -9.46
CA SER A 300 5.09 -13.33 -9.83
C SER A 300 4.12 -13.94 -10.83
N GLU A 301 4.62 -14.54 -11.90
CA GLU A 301 3.79 -15.23 -12.89
C GLU A 301 3.08 -16.46 -12.32
N LYS A 302 3.76 -17.16 -11.39
CA LYS A 302 3.20 -18.26 -10.62
C LYS A 302 3.42 -18.00 -9.14
N VAL A 303 2.41 -18.28 -8.35
CA VAL A 303 2.40 -18.03 -6.91
C VAL A 303 2.25 -19.30 -6.07
N CYS A 304 2.08 -20.44 -6.73
CA CYS A 304 2.09 -21.76 -6.11
C CYS A 304 2.43 -22.85 -7.11
N GLY A 305 2.78 -24.01 -6.58
CA GLY A 305 3.01 -25.26 -7.30
C GLY A 305 2.80 -26.45 -6.37
N ASP A 306 3.06 -27.66 -6.84
CA ASP A 306 2.99 -28.83 -5.99
C ASP A 306 4.12 -28.75 -4.93
N GLY A 307 3.72 -28.72 -3.65
CA GLY A 307 4.63 -28.59 -2.51
C GLY A 307 5.10 -27.17 -2.17
N TRP A 308 4.69 -26.11 -2.87
CA TRP A 308 5.07 -24.75 -2.52
C TRP A 308 3.97 -23.72 -2.79
N ALA A 309 4.00 -22.60 -2.03
CA ALA A 309 3.18 -21.41 -2.28
C ALA A 309 3.91 -20.15 -1.83
N ALA A 310 3.49 -18.98 -2.36
CA ALA A 310 3.95 -17.66 -1.93
C ALA A 310 2.79 -16.83 -1.35
N VAL A 311 3.10 -15.97 -0.36
CA VAL A 311 2.14 -15.09 0.31
C VAL A 311 2.67 -13.66 0.46
N GLY A 312 1.77 -12.70 0.53
CA GLY A 312 2.09 -11.30 0.72
C GLY A 312 3.01 -10.74 -0.36
N ASP A 313 3.97 -9.90 0.03
CA ASP A 313 4.89 -9.27 -0.91
C ASP A 313 5.81 -10.28 -1.63
N ALA A 314 5.90 -11.55 -1.20
CA ALA A 314 6.59 -12.58 -1.97
C ALA A 314 5.86 -12.91 -3.28
N THR A 315 4.57 -12.58 -3.40
CA THR A 315 3.78 -12.72 -4.62
C THR A 315 3.85 -11.51 -5.53
N GLY A 316 3.97 -10.29 -4.97
CA GLY A 316 4.06 -9.04 -5.72
C GLY A 316 3.75 -7.81 -4.88
N PHE A 317 4.09 -6.66 -5.45
CA PHE A 317 3.84 -5.34 -4.89
C PHE A 317 3.41 -4.39 -6.01
N ILE A 318 2.43 -3.51 -5.76
CA ILE A 318 1.92 -2.58 -6.79
C ILE A 318 2.36 -1.15 -6.47
N ASP A 319 1.74 -0.53 -5.49
CA ASP A 319 1.92 0.88 -5.11
C ASP A 319 1.43 1.07 -3.68
N PRO A 320 2.11 1.86 -2.83
CA PRO A 320 1.65 2.07 -1.46
C PRO A 320 0.51 3.11 -1.33
N LEU A 321 0.13 3.83 -2.40
CA LEU A 321 -1.00 4.76 -2.36
C LEU A 321 -2.29 4.03 -1.98
N TYR A 322 -3.04 4.58 -1.04
CA TYR A 322 -4.24 3.98 -0.44
C TYR A 322 -4.00 2.77 0.47
N SER A 323 -2.74 2.42 0.75
CA SER A 323 -2.33 1.37 1.72
C SER A 323 -2.81 -0.07 1.40
N PRO A 324 -2.72 -0.58 0.16
CA PRO A 324 -3.27 -1.90 -0.20
C PRO A 324 -2.39 -3.07 0.25
N GLY A 325 -1.16 -2.84 0.72
CA GLY A 325 -0.18 -3.90 1.00
C GLY A 325 -0.69 -4.95 1.99
N LEU A 326 -1.20 -4.52 3.15
CA LEU A 326 -1.76 -5.46 4.13
C LEU A 326 -3.06 -6.12 3.68
N ASP A 327 -3.84 -5.51 2.78
CA ASP A 327 -5.00 -6.17 2.16
C ASP A 327 -4.55 -7.35 1.31
N TYR A 328 -3.53 -7.12 0.48
CA TYR A 328 -2.92 -8.15 -0.35
C TYR A 328 -2.36 -9.31 0.50
N CYS A 329 -1.64 -8.96 1.57
CA CYS A 329 -1.16 -9.93 2.54
C CYS A 329 -2.31 -10.75 3.15
N SER A 330 -3.43 -10.11 3.49
CA SER A 330 -4.59 -10.76 4.10
C SER A 330 -5.23 -11.79 3.15
N PHE A 331 -5.47 -11.41 1.90
CA PHE A 331 -6.04 -12.30 0.89
C PHE A 331 -5.14 -13.50 0.60
N THR A 332 -3.86 -13.25 0.34
CA THR A 332 -2.92 -14.31 -0.03
C THR A 332 -2.64 -15.27 1.14
N SER A 333 -2.45 -14.76 2.35
CA SER A 333 -2.23 -15.57 3.55
C SER A 333 -3.42 -16.46 3.87
N TYR A 334 -4.65 -15.92 3.80
CA TYR A 334 -5.85 -16.70 4.06
C TYR A 334 -6.09 -17.75 2.98
N TYR A 335 -5.93 -17.39 1.70
CA TYR A 335 -6.12 -18.30 0.57
C TYR A 335 -5.16 -19.49 0.66
N VAL A 336 -3.87 -19.22 0.92
CA VAL A 336 -2.85 -20.26 1.06
C VAL A 336 -3.14 -21.13 2.27
N ALA A 337 -3.43 -20.57 3.43
CA ALA A 337 -3.80 -21.36 4.63
C ALA A 337 -5.04 -22.23 4.38
N ASN A 338 -6.01 -21.75 3.57
CA ASN A 338 -7.21 -22.50 3.24
C ASN A 338 -6.90 -23.74 2.37
N PHE A 339 -6.13 -23.61 1.28
CA PHE A 339 -5.84 -24.81 0.48
C PHE A 339 -4.84 -25.75 1.17
N LEU A 340 -3.89 -25.23 1.96
CA LEU A 340 -2.99 -26.06 2.77
C LEU A 340 -3.78 -26.91 3.77
N SER A 341 -4.76 -26.31 4.47
CA SER A 341 -5.59 -27.07 5.42
C SER A 341 -6.35 -28.22 4.74
N ARG A 342 -6.84 -28.02 3.53
CA ARG A 342 -7.52 -29.07 2.73
C ARG A 342 -6.53 -30.14 2.25
N SER A 343 -5.35 -29.73 1.79
CA SER A 343 -4.29 -30.66 1.42
C SER A 343 -3.85 -31.55 2.59
N LEU A 344 -3.70 -30.97 3.79
CA LEU A 344 -3.36 -31.74 4.99
C LEU A 344 -4.48 -32.67 5.44
N ALA A 345 -5.73 -32.35 5.13
CA ALA A 345 -6.87 -33.27 5.31
C ALA A 345 -6.96 -34.37 4.25
N GLY A 346 -6.01 -34.45 3.31
CA GLY A 346 -5.98 -35.47 2.26
C GLY A 346 -6.78 -35.14 1.00
N GLU A 347 -7.32 -33.91 0.87
CA GLU A 347 -8.03 -33.50 -0.33
C GLU A 347 -7.05 -33.24 -1.48
N ASN A 348 -7.49 -33.52 -2.71
CA ASN A 348 -6.79 -33.06 -3.90
C ASN A 348 -7.00 -31.56 -4.10
N VAL A 349 -5.92 -30.78 -4.02
CA VAL A 349 -5.94 -29.31 -4.14
C VAL A 349 -5.47 -28.79 -5.50
N SER A 350 -5.18 -29.65 -6.47
CA SER A 350 -4.64 -29.22 -7.78
C SER A 350 -5.50 -28.16 -8.45
N ALA A 351 -6.82 -28.31 -8.44
CA ALA A 351 -7.74 -27.31 -8.99
C ALA A 351 -7.67 -25.94 -8.27
N LEU A 352 -7.34 -25.90 -6.96
CA LEU A 352 -7.14 -24.65 -6.21
C LEU A 352 -5.81 -24.00 -6.57
N LEU A 353 -4.75 -24.79 -6.78
CA LEU A 353 -3.44 -24.28 -7.23
C LEU A 353 -3.55 -23.71 -8.65
N ASP A 354 -4.20 -24.42 -9.56
CA ASP A 354 -4.44 -23.96 -10.92
C ASP A 354 -5.26 -22.66 -10.94
N TYR A 355 -6.32 -22.62 -10.13
CA TYR A 355 -7.13 -21.41 -9.97
C TYR A 355 -6.31 -20.24 -9.44
N TYR A 356 -5.49 -20.44 -8.40
CA TYR A 356 -4.69 -19.39 -7.80
C TYR A 356 -3.67 -18.83 -8.80
N ASN A 357 -2.95 -19.69 -9.51
CA ASN A 357 -2.02 -19.29 -10.57
C ASN A 357 -2.71 -18.56 -11.73
N ALA A 358 -3.93 -18.98 -12.11
CA ALA A 358 -4.68 -18.34 -13.19
C ALA A 358 -5.25 -16.97 -12.78
N GLN A 359 -5.73 -16.83 -11.53
CA GLN A 359 -6.40 -15.61 -11.07
C GLN A 359 -5.45 -14.56 -10.50
N TYR A 360 -4.32 -14.95 -9.92
CA TYR A 360 -3.40 -14.01 -9.31
C TYR A 360 -2.88 -12.95 -10.30
N PRO A 361 -2.32 -13.29 -11.46
CA PRO A 361 -1.88 -12.29 -12.45
C PRO A 361 -3.01 -11.40 -12.94
N VAL A 362 -4.22 -11.97 -13.11
CA VAL A 362 -5.42 -11.22 -13.53
C VAL A 362 -5.80 -10.19 -12.46
N THR A 363 -5.79 -10.58 -11.19
CA THR A 363 -6.08 -9.69 -10.06
C THR A 363 -5.04 -8.58 -9.95
N TYR A 364 -3.76 -8.93 -9.97
CA TYR A 364 -2.67 -7.94 -9.94
C TYR A 364 -2.84 -6.91 -11.07
N ARG A 365 -3.03 -7.38 -12.30
CA ARG A 365 -3.14 -6.51 -13.47
C ARG A 365 -4.40 -5.63 -13.43
N ARG A 366 -5.56 -6.18 -13.03
CA ARG A 366 -6.79 -5.39 -12.87
C ARG A 366 -6.63 -4.31 -11.80
N TRP A 367 -6.04 -4.65 -10.67
CA TRP A 367 -5.79 -3.69 -9.59
C TRP A 367 -4.84 -2.59 -10.05
N PHE A 368 -3.70 -2.96 -10.66
CA PHE A 368 -2.74 -2.00 -11.19
C PHE A 368 -3.37 -1.06 -12.23
N GLU A 369 -3.98 -1.61 -13.28
CA GLU A 369 -4.50 -0.85 -14.42
C GLU A 369 -5.71 0.02 -14.05
N SER A 370 -6.49 -0.36 -13.02
CA SER A 370 -7.68 0.38 -12.61
C SER A 370 -7.42 1.49 -11.60
N LEU A 371 -6.36 1.38 -10.79
CA LEU A 371 -6.08 2.34 -9.71
C LEU A 371 -4.80 3.13 -9.89
N TYR A 372 -3.73 2.53 -10.43
CA TYR A 372 -2.39 3.11 -10.33
C TYR A 372 -1.78 3.50 -11.67
N GLN A 373 -2.12 2.80 -12.75
CA GLN A 373 -1.54 3.05 -14.06
C GLN A 373 -1.73 4.51 -14.47
N ASP A 374 -0.59 5.22 -14.65
CA ASP A 374 -0.54 6.63 -15.04
C ASP A 374 -1.22 7.64 -14.07
N LYS A 375 -1.63 7.22 -12.86
CA LYS A 375 -2.25 8.11 -11.87
C LYS A 375 -1.37 9.28 -11.50
N TYR A 376 -0.06 9.11 -11.48
CA TYR A 376 0.94 10.11 -11.15
C TYR A 376 0.90 11.34 -12.07
N PHE A 377 0.35 11.21 -13.29
CA PHE A 377 0.18 12.35 -14.20
C PHE A 377 -0.90 13.34 -13.76
N TYR A 378 -1.89 12.91 -12.97
CA TYR A 378 -2.97 13.80 -12.53
C TYR A 378 -3.09 13.96 -11.01
N MET A 379 -2.35 13.19 -10.23
CA MET A 379 -2.50 13.18 -8.76
C MET A 379 -2.16 14.51 -8.08
N GLY A 380 -1.45 15.41 -8.77
CA GLY A 380 -1.20 16.78 -8.32
C GLY A 380 -2.35 17.76 -8.55
N GLU A 381 -3.46 17.35 -9.21
CA GLU A 381 -4.62 18.18 -9.54
C GLU A 381 -5.76 17.90 -8.56
N ALA A 382 -6.08 18.83 -7.67
CA ALA A 382 -7.02 18.61 -6.57
C ALA A 382 -8.43 18.21 -7.02
N ASP A 383 -8.97 18.82 -8.08
CA ASP A 383 -10.31 18.52 -8.61
C ASP A 383 -10.35 17.15 -9.31
N LEU A 384 -9.29 16.77 -10.03
CA LEU A 384 -9.20 15.45 -10.64
C LEU A 384 -9.05 14.37 -9.58
N MET A 385 -8.25 14.63 -8.55
CA MET A 385 -8.11 13.71 -7.41
C MET A 385 -9.36 13.63 -6.55
N SER A 386 -10.16 14.70 -6.42
CA SER A 386 -11.47 14.64 -5.77
C SER A 386 -12.42 13.67 -6.51
N ALA A 387 -12.49 13.76 -7.85
CA ALA A 387 -13.27 12.81 -8.64
C ALA A 387 -12.75 11.38 -8.49
N ALA A 388 -11.42 11.18 -8.64
CA ALA A 388 -10.79 9.87 -8.51
C ALA A 388 -11.01 9.26 -7.12
N LEU A 389 -10.76 9.99 -6.04
CA LEU A 389 -10.90 9.52 -4.67
C LEU A 389 -12.32 9.00 -4.38
N LEU A 390 -13.34 9.74 -4.78
CA LEU A 390 -14.74 9.34 -4.58
C LEU A 390 -15.11 8.06 -5.34
N LEU A 391 -14.65 7.95 -6.60
CA LEU A 391 -14.94 6.78 -7.44
C LEU A 391 -14.10 5.56 -7.03
N ASP A 392 -12.83 5.75 -6.69
CA ASP A 392 -11.92 4.70 -6.22
C ASP A 392 -12.42 4.11 -4.90
N VAL A 393 -12.74 4.98 -3.91
CA VAL A 393 -13.24 4.54 -2.60
C VAL A 393 -14.61 3.87 -2.73
N ALA A 394 -15.52 4.39 -3.56
CA ALA A 394 -16.80 3.73 -3.80
C ALA A 394 -16.62 2.33 -4.41
N SER A 395 -15.72 2.18 -5.38
CA SER A 395 -15.38 0.89 -6.00
C SER A 395 -14.76 -0.08 -4.97
N TYR A 396 -13.84 0.41 -4.14
CA TYR A 396 -13.23 -0.35 -3.06
C TYR A 396 -14.27 -0.84 -2.03
N TYR A 397 -15.17 0.05 -1.60
CA TYR A 397 -16.21 -0.30 -0.64
C TYR A 397 -17.24 -1.30 -1.19
N ILE A 398 -17.63 -1.17 -2.44
CA ILE A 398 -18.56 -2.12 -3.09
C ILE A 398 -17.88 -3.46 -3.36
N GLY A 399 -16.66 -3.42 -3.91
CA GLY A 399 -15.97 -4.61 -4.42
C GLY A 399 -15.24 -5.41 -3.34
N LEU A 400 -14.73 -4.77 -2.29
CA LEU A 400 -13.88 -5.39 -1.28
C LEU A 400 -14.43 -5.26 0.14
N VAL A 401 -14.72 -4.04 0.61
CA VAL A 401 -15.14 -3.83 2.01
C VAL A 401 -16.47 -4.52 2.31
N ARG A 402 -17.46 -4.35 1.44
CA ARG A 402 -18.78 -4.94 1.65
C ARG A 402 -18.77 -6.48 1.72
N PRO A 403 -18.14 -7.21 0.78
CA PRO A 403 -17.99 -8.66 0.90
C PRO A 403 -17.27 -9.08 2.18
N VAL A 404 -16.14 -8.45 2.50
CA VAL A 404 -15.32 -8.79 3.67
C VAL A 404 -16.08 -8.58 4.99
N TYR A 405 -16.84 -7.50 5.12
CA TYR A 405 -17.61 -7.24 6.34
C TYR A 405 -18.88 -8.08 6.44
N ARG A 406 -19.41 -8.57 5.32
CA ARG A 406 -20.56 -9.48 5.28
C ARG A 406 -20.19 -10.90 5.68
N ASP A 407 -19.14 -11.44 5.08
CA ASP A 407 -18.63 -12.81 5.29
C ASP A 407 -17.12 -12.82 5.03
N PRO A 408 -16.30 -12.57 6.07
CA PRO A 408 -14.87 -12.44 5.90
C PRO A 408 -14.22 -13.74 5.41
N GLU A 409 -14.66 -14.91 5.88
CA GLU A 409 -14.06 -16.18 5.48
C GLU A 409 -14.29 -16.48 4.01
N CYS A 410 -15.52 -16.30 3.53
CA CYS A 410 -15.84 -16.46 2.11
C CYS A 410 -15.10 -15.42 1.24
N ALA A 411 -15.00 -14.17 1.72
CA ALA A 411 -14.33 -13.10 0.96
C ALA A 411 -12.82 -13.31 0.84
N PHE A 412 -12.14 -13.65 1.93
CA PHE A 412 -10.69 -13.92 1.91
C PHE A 412 -10.31 -15.25 1.23
N ALA A 413 -11.25 -16.17 1.07
CA ALA A 413 -11.04 -17.39 0.27
C ALA A 413 -11.01 -17.13 -1.25
N ARG A 414 -11.13 -15.88 -1.69
CA ARG A 414 -11.10 -15.44 -3.09
C ARG A 414 -10.10 -14.31 -3.27
N LEU A 415 -9.67 -14.10 -4.51
CA LEU A 415 -8.80 -12.96 -4.83
C LEU A 415 -9.64 -11.72 -5.23
N PRO A 416 -9.15 -10.50 -4.92
CA PRO A 416 -9.81 -9.26 -5.33
C PRO A 416 -9.99 -9.15 -6.85
N PHE A 417 -11.04 -8.46 -7.29
CA PHE A 417 -11.33 -8.23 -8.73
C PHE A 417 -11.47 -9.50 -9.58
N GLU A 418 -11.71 -10.65 -8.98
CA GLU A 418 -11.93 -11.89 -9.72
C GLU A 418 -13.26 -11.92 -10.48
N GLY A 419 -13.36 -12.83 -11.42
CA GLY A 419 -14.59 -13.13 -12.14
C GLY A 419 -15.15 -11.98 -12.98
N ARG A 420 -16.43 -12.12 -13.39
CA ARG A 420 -17.14 -11.15 -14.24
C ARG A 420 -17.40 -9.81 -13.54
N PRO A 421 -17.86 -9.77 -12.27
CA PRO A 421 -18.07 -8.51 -11.58
C PRO A 421 -16.77 -7.70 -11.43
N GLY A 422 -15.67 -8.33 -11.05
CA GLY A 422 -14.36 -7.69 -10.94
C GLY A 422 -13.84 -7.15 -12.28
N ARG A 423 -14.09 -7.87 -13.38
CA ARG A 423 -13.76 -7.38 -14.72
C ARG A 423 -14.55 -6.13 -15.10
N ILE A 424 -15.85 -6.09 -14.82
CA ILE A 424 -16.71 -4.92 -15.10
C ILE A 424 -16.22 -3.73 -14.28
N ALA A 425 -16.01 -3.91 -12.97
CA ALA A 425 -15.54 -2.84 -12.06
C ALA A 425 -14.18 -2.29 -12.55
N ALA A 426 -13.20 -3.15 -12.82
CA ALA A 426 -11.89 -2.73 -13.32
C ALA A 426 -12.00 -1.98 -14.66
N SER A 427 -12.88 -2.40 -15.57
CA SER A 427 -13.09 -1.72 -16.87
C SER A 427 -13.67 -0.31 -16.70
N MET A 428 -14.63 -0.14 -15.80
CA MET A 428 -15.20 1.19 -15.48
C MET A 428 -14.16 2.09 -14.83
N MET A 429 -13.37 1.57 -13.90
CA MET A 429 -12.31 2.32 -13.25
C MET A 429 -11.22 2.74 -14.25
N LYS A 430 -10.80 1.86 -15.12
CA LYS A 430 -9.85 2.17 -16.21
C LYS A 430 -10.36 3.27 -17.14
N LEU A 431 -11.67 3.35 -17.38
CA LEU A 431 -12.26 4.38 -18.24
C LEU A 431 -12.05 5.77 -17.62
N TYR A 432 -12.50 6.00 -16.39
CA TYR A 432 -12.33 7.32 -15.78
C TYR A 432 -10.86 7.67 -15.52
N GLN A 433 -10.02 6.69 -15.12
CA GLN A 433 -8.58 6.89 -14.94
C GLN A 433 -7.92 7.44 -16.23
N ARG A 434 -8.15 6.79 -17.37
CA ARG A 434 -7.63 7.24 -18.67
C ARG A 434 -8.11 8.65 -19.03
N ARG A 435 -9.37 8.98 -18.72
CA ARG A 435 -9.91 10.33 -18.96
C ARG A 435 -9.25 11.37 -18.06
N LEU A 436 -9.07 11.08 -16.76
CA LEU A 436 -8.38 12.00 -15.85
C LEU A 436 -6.91 12.24 -16.26
N VAL A 437 -6.22 11.19 -16.71
CA VAL A 437 -4.87 11.34 -17.30
C VAL A 437 -4.89 12.26 -18.53
N ALA A 438 -5.84 12.06 -19.44
CA ALA A 438 -5.95 12.92 -20.63
C ALA A 438 -6.23 14.39 -20.27
N LEU A 439 -7.11 14.63 -19.29
CA LEU A 439 -7.41 15.98 -18.80
C LEU A 439 -6.16 16.65 -18.20
N ALA A 440 -5.39 15.94 -17.38
CA ALA A 440 -4.16 16.50 -16.82
C ALA A 440 -3.10 16.80 -17.90
N LYS A 441 -2.96 15.92 -18.89
CA LYS A 441 -2.06 16.16 -20.04
C LYS A 441 -2.47 17.39 -20.85
N ASN A 442 -3.77 17.59 -21.08
CA ASN A 442 -4.28 18.77 -21.77
C ASN A 442 -4.00 20.04 -20.94
N ARG A 443 -4.22 20.01 -19.62
CA ARG A 443 -3.88 21.13 -18.73
C ARG A 443 -2.39 21.45 -18.74
N ALA A 444 -1.54 20.43 -18.71
CA ALA A 444 -0.09 20.59 -18.81
C ALA A 444 0.31 21.30 -20.12
N ALA A 445 -0.23 20.85 -21.25
CA ALA A 445 0.03 21.43 -22.55
C ALA A 445 -0.47 22.89 -22.68
N ALA A 446 -1.57 23.22 -21.98
CA ALA A 446 -2.15 24.57 -21.98
C ALA A 446 -1.56 25.48 -20.86
N GLY A 447 -0.65 25.02 -20.02
CA GLY A 447 -0.04 25.79 -18.92
C GLY A 447 -0.96 26.02 -17.70
N HIS A 448 -1.94 25.15 -17.48
CA HIS A 448 -2.99 25.30 -16.45
C HIS A 448 -2.89 24.30 -15.29
N LEU A 449 -1.73 23.67 -15.08
CA LEU A 449 -1.55 22.75 -13.96
C LEU A 449 -1.67 23.46 -12.61
N ARG A 450 -2.32 22.81 -11.66
CA ARG A 450 -2.50 23.23 -10.25
C ARG A 450 -3.27 24.52 -10.02
N GLU A 451 -3.86 25.14 -11.04
CA GLU A 451 -4.61 26.41 -10.90
C GLU A 451 -5.80 26.32 -9.95
N VAL A 452 -6.31 25.11 -9.71
CA VAL A 452 -7.45 24.87 -8.82
C VAL A 452 -7.04 24.42 -7.41
N ASN A 453 -5.75 24.43 -7.11
CA ASN A 453 -5.20 23.92 -5.84
C ASN A 453 -5.15 24.99 -4.74
N SER A 454 -6.16 25.86 -4.64
CA SER A 454 -6.19 26.97 -3.68
C SER A 454 -7.63 27.26 -3.23
N GLY A 455 -7.82 27.58 -1.95
CA GLY A 455 -9.01 28.23 -1.41
C GLY A 455 -10.25 27.37 -1.20
N TRP A 456 -10.17 26.02 -1.28
CA TRP A 456 -11.34 25.19 -1.04
C TRP A 456 -11.03 23.89 -0.29
N ARG A 457 -12.05 23.33 0.33
CA ARG A 457 -12.01 22.04 1.06
C ARG A 457 -13.19 21.18 0.65
N GLU A 458 -12.95 19.88 0.52
CA GLU A 458 -14.01 18.89 0.33
C GLU A 458 -13.90 17.81 1.39
N LEU A 459 -14.76 17.94 2.41
CA LEU A 459 -14.78 17.05 3.57
C LEU A 459 -16.01 16.16 3.52
N TYR A 460 -15.78 14.86 3.51
CA TYR A 460 -16.81 13.83 3.39
C TYR A 460 -17.31 13.37 4.76
N ASP A 461 -18.59 12.99 4.85
CA ASP A 461 -19.21 12.50 6.10
C ASP A 461 -18.78 11.08 6.51
N GLY A 462 -17.80 10.49 5.78
CA GLY A 462 -17.31 9.12 5.93
C GLY A 462 -17.98 8.18 4.94
N PHE A 463 -17.31 7.06 4.70
CA PHE A 463 -17.75 6.01 3.79
C PHE A 463 -18.32 4.84 4.58
N VAL A 464 -19.40 4.24 4.07
CA VAL A 464 -20.00 3.01 4.59
C VAL A 464 -20.44 2.12 3.44
N PRO A 465 -20.36 0.77 3.57
CA PRO A 465 -20.63 -0.15 2.47
C PRO A 465 -22.14 -0.38 2.26
N ASP A 466 -22.95 0.68 2.19
CA ASP A 466 -24.41 0.65 2.04
C ASP A 466 -24.91 1.54 0.89
N PHE A 467 -26.22 1.80 0.84
CA PHE A 467 -26.85 2.60 -0.22
C PHE A 467 -26.34 4.05 -0.29
N ARG A 468 -25.76 4.59 0.78
CA ARG A 468 -25.20 5.95 0.84
C ARG A 468 -24.01 6.14 -0.09
N LEU A 469 -23.32 5.07 -0.49
CA LEU A 469 -22.29 5.12 -1.52
C LEU A 469 -22.80 5.65 -2.87
N ARG A 470 -24.11 5.53 -3.18
CA ARG A 470 -24.71 6.11 -4.39
C ARG A 470 -24.52 7.62 -4.45
N LYS A 471 -24.64 8.32 -3.30
CA LYS A 471 -24.40 9.77 -3.20
C LYS A 471 -22.94 10.11 -3.55
N GLN A 472 -22.00 9.34 -3.04
CA GLN A 472 -20.56 9.54 -3.31
C GLN A 472 -20.21 9.26 -4.76
N ILE A 473 -20.76 8.20 -5.35
CA ILE A 473 -20.61 7.93 -6.79
C ILE A 473 -21.15 9.10 -7.60
N GLY A 474 -22.35 9.59 -7.29
CA GLY A 474 -22.94 10.74 -7.96
C GLY A 474 -22.10 12.01 -7.83
N GLN A 475 -21.50 12.25 -6.66
CA GLN A 475 -20.56 13.34 -6.44
C GLN A 475 -19.28 13.16 -7.29
N GLY A 476 -18.69 11.98 -7.31
CA GLY A 476 -17.51 11.67 -8.12
C GLY A 476 -17.75 11.88 -9.62
N LEU A 477 -18.87 11.37 -10.13
CA LEU A 477 -19.29 11.58 -11.52
C LEU A 477 -19.53 13.05 -11.84
N ARG A 478 -20.15 13.81 -10.93
CA ARG A 478 -20.33 15.26 -11.08
C ARG A 478 -18.99 15.99 -11.13
N ARG A 479 -18.02 15.63 -10.27
CA ARG A 479 -16.67 16.22 -10.27
C ARG A 479 -15.93 15.91 -11.58
N TRP A 480 -16.01 14.67 -12.04
CA TRP A 480 -15.45 14.30 -13.34
C TRP A 480 -16.06 15.09 -14.48
N TRP A 481 -17.41 15.20 -14.53
CA TRP A 481 -18.09 15.99 -15.56
C TRP A 481 -17.69 17.48 -15.52
N GLN A 482 -17.59 18.08 -14.33
CA GLN A 482 -17.11 19.45 -14.17
C GLN A 482 -15.68 19.63 -14.70
N ALA A 483 -14.80 18.67 -14.46
CA ALA A 483 -13.43 18.69 -14.97
C ALA A 483 -13.38 18.58 -16.51
N GLU A 484 -14.22 17.72 -17.11
CA GLU A 484 -14.36 17.61 -18.57
C GLU A 484 -14.85 18.94 -19.17
N TRP A 485 -15.90 19.53 -18.59
CA TRP A 485 -16.45 20.81 -19.06
C TRP A 485 -15.42 21.92 -18.98
N LYS A 486 -14.71 22.04 -17.87
CA LYS A 486 -13.65 23.02 -17.68
C LYS A 486 -12.55 22.88 -18.74
N ASN A 487 -12.17 21.64 -19.05
CA ASN A 487 -11.15 21.37 -20.07
C ASN A 487 -11.59 21.81 -21.48
N LEU A 488 -12.87 21.69 -21.83
CA LEU A 488 -13.42 22.14 -23.11
C LEU A 488 -13.40 23.68 -23.27
N THR A 489 -13.47 24.41 -22.17
CA THR A 489 -13.52 25.88 -22.15
C THR A 489 -12.15 26.52 -21.93
N MET A 490 -11.10 25.74 -21.74
CA MET A 490 -9.73 26.22 -21.55
C MET A 490 -9.13 26.78 -22.84
N SER A 491 -8.65 28.02 -22.78
CA SER A 491 -7.84 28.62 -23.84
C SER A 491 -6.35 28.46 -23.52
N PRO A 492 -5.48 28.18 -24.53
CA PRO A 492 -4.04 28.07 -24.26
C PRO A 492 -3.49 29.43 -23.74
N ARG A 493 -2.70 29.39 -22.67
CA ARG A 493 -1.93 30.54 -22.21
C ARG A 493 -0.74 30.77 -23.15
N ARG A 494 -0.42 32.02 -23.45
CA ARG A 494 0.86 32.36 -24.06
C ARG A 494 1.98 31.89 -23.16
N ALA A 495 2.93 31.14 -23.72
CA ALA A 495 4.05 30.57 -23.00
C ALA A 495 4.77 31.64 -22.15
N GLN A 496 4.54 31.66 -20.86
CA GLN A 496 5.46 32.23 -19.90
C GLN A 496 6.54 31.17 -19.66
N SER A 497 7.80 31.60 -19.57
CA SER A 497 8.95 30.73 -19.37
C SER A 497 8.64 29.68 -18.28
N PRO A 498 8.97 28.38 -18.46
CA PRO A 498 8.64 27.34 -17.50
C PRO A 498 9.34 27.64 -16.17
N SER A 499 8.56 27.92 -15.14
CA SER A 499 9.08 27.78 -13.77
C SER A 499 9.44 26.31 -13.58
N ALA A 500 10.65 26.04 -13.11
CA ALA A 500 11.33 24.76 -13.06
C ALA A 500 10.70 23.76 -12.06
N THR A 501 9.46 23.29 -12.27
CA THR A 501 8.83 22.34 -11.34
C THR A 501 7.84 21.34 -11.94
N CYS A 502 7.71 21.29 -13.25
CA CYS A 502 7.07 20.15 -13.92
C CYS A 502 7.84 19.87 -15.22
N ALA A 503 8.58 18.77 -15.25
CA ALA A 503 9.19 18.30 -16.48
C ALA A 503 8.09 18.06 -17.53
N VAL A 504 8.33 18.50 -18.76
CA VAL A 504 7.44 18.27 -19.90
C VAL A 504 7.11 16.78 -19.95
N ILE A 505 5.81 16.46 -19.91
CA ILE A 505 5.34 15.08 -20.06
C ILE A 505 5.95 14.52 -21.35
N PRO A 506 6.79 13.46 -21.30
CA PRO A 506 7.44 12.94 -22.48
C PRO A 506 6.42 12.47 -23.51
N THR A 507 6.57 12.90 -24.76
CA THR A 507 5.80 12.36 -25.88
C THR A 507 6.19 10.90 -26.15
N GLU A 508 5.31 10.10 -26.77
CA GLU A 508 5.58 8.68 -27.08
C GLU A 508 6.91 8.44 -27.81
N ALA A 509 7.41 9.41 -28.57
CA ALA A 509 8.69 9.34 -29.27
C ALA A 509 9.93 9.37 -28.35
N GLN A 510 9.80 9.80 -27.08
CA GLN A 510 10.89 9.82 -26.10
C GLN A 510 10.96 8.55 -25.25
N ARG A 511 9.96 7.68 -25.32
CA ARG A 511 9.90 6.39 -24.59
C ARG A 511 10.90 5.34 -25.09
N SER A 512 11.47 5.52 -26.29
CA SER A 512 12.39 4.56 -26.93
C SER A 512 13.88 4.83 -26.71
N ARG A 513 14.26 5.89 -25.99
CA ARG A 513 15.67 6.24 -25.75
C ARG A 513 15.95 6.37 -24.24
N GLY A 514 16.60 5.40 -23.67
CA GLY A 514 17.32 5.55 -22.42
C GLY A 514 16.95 4.59 -21.29
N ILE A 515 17.40 3.35 -21.39
CA ILE A 515 17.74 2.55 -20.19
C ILE A 515 19.26 2.63 -20.05
N PRO A 516 19.83 3.27 -19.02
CA PRO A 516 21.23 3.10 -18.72
C PRO A 516 21.44 1.69 -18.16
N SER A 517 22.21 0.88 -18.88
CA SER A 517 22.83 -0.34 -18.37
C SER A 517 23.92 0.07 -17.39
N ASN A 518 23.62 0.15 -16.09
CA ASN A 518 24.60 0.12 -15.01
C ASN A 518 23.87 0.13 -13.67
N ILE A 519 23.55 -1.05 -13.15
CA ILE A 519 23.48 -1.32 -11.70
C ILE A 519 23.90 -2.79 -11.55
N ALA A 520 25.15 -3.00 -11.13
CA ALA A 520 25.62 -4.21 -10.49
C ALA A 520 25.25 -4.18 -9.01
#